data_eaf6e4c29a2cf4b38aba4a4ad180ad69
#
_entry.id   eaf6e4c29a2cf4b38aba4a4ad180ad69
#
_cell.length_a   1.000
_cell.length_b   1.000
_cell.length_c   1.000
_cell.angle_alpha   90.00
_cell.angle_beta   90.00
_cell.angle_gamma   90.00
#
_symmetry.space_group_name_H-M   'P 1'
#
loop_
_entity.id
_entity.type
_entity.pdbx_description
1 polymer ?
#
loop_
_entity_poly.entity_id
_entity_poly.type
_entity_poly.pdbx_seq_one_letter_code
_entity_poly.pdbx_strand_id
1 'polypeptide(L)'
;DLTDRKIVVAEGDKLSLGKHELTFVMAPMVHWPEVMMEYESTDKVLFSADGFGKFGALDTDEDWTCEARRYYFNIVGKYGAQVQAVLKKAAGLDIEKICPLHGPILTENLGFYIDKYNTWSSYQPEDEGILVACASIHGNTKKAAELLAEKFKATGVKVAFTDLCRDDMAEAVEDAFRYDRLVLCACTYDGGIFPPMEDFLHHLKAKAYQNRKIAFVENGSWAPTAAR
;
A
#
# COMPACT_ATOMS: atom_id res chain seq x y z
N ASP A 1 -30.16 -13.10 19.28
CA ASP A 1 -29.18 -14.15 19.51
C ASP A 1 -29.16 -15.08 18.28
N LEU A 2 -27.97 -15.37 17.72
CA LEU A 2 -27.78 -16.23 16.55
C LEU A 2 -27.03 -17.52 16.90
N THR A 3 -26.87 -17.81 18.18
CA THR A 3 -26.04 -18.91 18.66
C THR A 3 -26.44 -20.26 18.04
N ASP A 4 -27.74 -20.53 17.90
CA ASP A 4 -28.26 -21.78 17.34
C ASP A 4 -28.11 -21.89 15.81
N ARG A 5 -27.70 -20.78 15.13
CA ARG A 5 -27.47 -20.73 13.67
C ARG A 5 -26.02 -20.48 13.31
N LYS A 6 -25.15 -20.45 14.30
CA LYS A 6 -23.73 -20.21 14.10
C LYS A 6 -23.02 -21.48 13.66
N ILE A 7 -22.30 -21.39 12.54
CA ILE A 7 -21.33 -22.40 12.10
C ILE A 7 -19.94 -21.81 12.30
N VAL A 8 -19.11 -22.44 13.14
CA VAL A 8 -17.71 -22.04 13.32
C VAL A 8 -16.88 -22.85 12.33
N VAL A 9 -16.09 -22.14 11.53
CA VAL A 9 -15.26 -22.73 10.48
C VAL A 9 -13.79 -22.49 10.77
N ALA A 10 -12.93 -23.34 10.21
CA ALA A 10 -11.48 -23.28 10.30
C ALA A 10 -10.85 -23.31 8.89
N GLU A 11 -9.52 -23.23 8.84
CA GLU A 11 -8.76 -23.31 7.57
C GLU A 11 -9.09 -24.57 6.79
N GLY A 12 -9.53 -24.39 5.55
CA GLY A 12 -9.83 -25.48 4.62
C GLY A 12 -11.18 -26.18 4.86
N ASP A 13 -11.95 -25.76 5.85
CA ASP A 13 -13.31 -26.29 6.05
C ASP A 13 -14.17 -25.97 4.82
N LYS A 14 -15.16 -26.83 4.60
CA LYS A 14 -16.07 -26.73 3.46
C LYS A 14 -17.52 -26.65 3.92
N LEU A 15 -18.29 -25.84 3.20
CA LEU A 15 -19.71 -25.72 3.40
C LEU A 15 -20.44 -25.90 2.06
N SER A 16 -21.27 -26.94 1.99
CA SER A 16 -22.13 -27.15 0.83
C SER A 16 -23.36 -26.27 0.90
N LEU A 17 -23.63 -25.56 -0.18
CA LEU A 17 -24.85 -24.79 -0.42
C LEU A 17 -25.74 -25.45 -1.48
N GLY A 18 -25.63 -26.78 -1.64
CA GLY A 18 -26.32 -27.56 -2.63
C GLY A 18 -25.53 -27.67 -3.93
N LYS A 19 -25.76 -26.75 -4.89
CA LYS A 19 -25.01 -26.74 -6.16
C LYS A 19 -23.62 -26.11 -6.02
N HIS A 20 -23.40 -25.33 -5.01
CA HIS A 20 -22.16 -24.60 -4.74
C HIS A 20 -21.49 -25.12 -3.48
N GLU A 21 -20.17 -25.06 -3.42
CA GLU A 21 -19.38 -25.42 -2.25
C GLU A 21 -18.41 -24.30 -1.94
N LEU A 22 -18.47 -23.82 -0.69
CA LEU A 22 -17.51 -22.84 -0.16
C LEU A 22 -16.36 -23.57 0.53
N THR A 23 -15.15 -23.10 0.30
CA THR A 23 -13.95 -23.46 1.06
C THR A 23 -13.44 -22.23 1.77
N PHE A 24 -13.18 -22.31 3.07
CA PHE A 24 -12.73 -21.18 3.89
C PHE A 24 -11.20 -21.11 3.94
N VAL A 25 -10.66 -19.92 3.65
CA VAL A 25 -9.22 -19.61 3.67
C VAL A 25 -8.97 -18.56 4.72
N MET A 26 -8.35 -18.93 5.84
CA MET A 26 -8.05 -17.98 6.90
C MET A 26 -6.94 -17.02 6.46
N ALA A 27 -7.21 -15.72 6.62
CA ALA A 27 -6.33 -14.62 6.24
C ALA A 27 -6.06 -13.67 7.44
N PRO A 28 -5.60 -14.19 8.59
CA PRO A 28 -5.44 -13.39 9.81
C PRO A 28 -4.52 -12.20 9.58
N MET A 29 -4.90 -11.05 10.11
CA MET A 29 -4.20 -9.76 9.96
C MET A 29 -4.17 -9.18 8.55
N VAL A 30 -5.00 -9.68 7.65
CA VAL A 30 -5.16 -9.10 6.30
C VAL A 30 -6.60 -8.53 6.15
N HIS A 31 -7.03 -7.38 6.80
CA HIS A 31 -6.11 -6.74 7.76
C HIS A 31 -6.53 -6.90 9.23
N TRP A 32 -7.65 -7.52 9.54
CA TRP A 32 -8.13 -7.81 10.89
C TRP A 32 -7.67 -9.19 11.37
N PRO A 33 -7.60 -9.44 12.69
CA PRO A 33 -7.12 -10.72 13.23
C PRO A 33 -7.92 -11.94 12.79
N GLU A 34 -9.23 -11.78 12.58
CA GLU A 34 -10.19 -12.84 12.27
C GLU A 34 -10.60 -12.93 10.80
N VAL A 35 -9.93 -12.21 9.89
CA VAL A 35 -10.31 -12.22 8.47
C VAL A 35 -10.20 -13.62 7.90
N MET A 36 -11.22 -14.00 7.16
CA MET A 36 -11.24 -15.15 6.28
C MET A 36 -11.74 -14.75 4.88
N MET A 37 -11.32 -15.50 3.89
CA MET A 37 -11.80 -15.43 2.51
C MET A 37 -12.58 -16.71 2.23
N GLU A 38 -13.52 -16.64 1.31
CA GLU A 38 -14.27 -17.81 0.85
C GLU A 38 -14.02 -18.05 -0.62
N TYR A 39 -13.67 -19.29 -0.95
CA TYR A 39 -13.56 -19.73 -2.34
C TYR A 39 -14.75 -20.61 -2.70
N GLU A 40 -15.54 -20.18 -3.69
CA GLU A 40 -16.62 -20.95 -4.28
C GLU A 40 -16.09 -21.72 -5.48
N SER A 41 -16.15 -23.05 -5.40
CA SER A 41 -15.43 -23.95 -6.34
C SER A 41 -16.18 -24.24 -7.64
N THR A 42 -17.49 -23.99 -7.72
CA THR A 42 -18.31 -24.27 -8.90
C THR A 42 -18.14 -23.17 -9.96
N ASP A 43 -18.27 -21.92 -9.56
CA ASP A 43 -18.09 -20.76 -10.43
C ASP A 43 -16.68 -20.13 -10.30
N LYS A 44 -15.80 -20.75 -9.49
CA LYS A 44 -14.40 -20.38 -9.27
C LYS A 44 -14.22 -18.95 -8.79
N VAL A 45 -15.06 -18.56 -7.84
CA VAL A 45 -15.12 -17.20 -7.29
C VAL A 45 -14.38 -17.14 -5.95
N LEU A 46 -13.44 -16.20 -5.83
CA LEU A 46 -12.83 -15.84 -4.56
C LEU A 46 -13.51 -14.60 -3.99
N PHE A 47 -14.21 -14.74 -2.87
CA PHE A 47 -14.64 -13.63 -2.03
C PHE A 47 -13.48 -13.26 -1.10
N SER A 48 -12.78 -12.20 -1.46
CA SER A 48 -11.44 -11.91 -0.94
C SER A 48 -11.42 -10.99 0.28
N ALA A 49 -12.57 -10.77 0.94
CA ALA A 49 -12.72 -9.74 1.95
C ALA A 49 -12.21 -8.39 1.39
N ASP A 50 -11.31 -7.70 2.11
CA ASP A 50 -10.70 -6.45 1.62
C ASP A 50 -9.54 -6.68 0.63
N GLY A 51 -9.10 -7.90 0.46
CA GLY A 51 -8.03 -8.24 -0.47
C GLY A 51 -8.39 -7.89 -1.91
N PHE A 52 -7.45 -7.25 -2.63
CA PHE A 52 -7.63 -6.75 -3.99
C PHE A 52 -8.65 -5.59 -4.13
N GLY A 53 -9.13 -5.04 -3.01
CA GLY A 53 -9.97 -3.84 -2.99
C GLY A 53 -9.18 -2.57 -3.30
N LYS A 54 -9.90 -1.49 -3.58
CA LYS A 54 -9.35 -0.15 -3.79
C LYS A 54 -10.20 0.92 -3.11
N PHE A 55 -9.62 2.09 -2.86
CA PHE A 55 -10.40 3.28 -2.51
C PHE A 55 -11.22 3.80 -3.70
N GLY A 56 -12.13 4.71 -3.42
CA GLY A 56 -12.97 5.37 -4.41
C GLY A 56 -14.27 4.63 -4.72
N ALA A 57 -15.23 5.35 -5.28
CA ALA A 57 -16.52 4.84 -5.71
C ALA A 57 -16.41 4.07 -7.04
N LEU A 58 -17.39 3.21 -7.32
CA LEU A 58 -17.38 2.40 -8.55
C LEU A 58 -17.72 3.19 -9.81
N ASP A 59 -18.27 4.38 -9.67
CA ASP A 59 -18.67 5.29 -10.74
C ASP A 59 -17.60 6.36 -11.07
N THR A 60 -16.42 6.25 -10.46
CA THR A 60 -15.26 7.10 -10.76
C THR A 60 -14.28 6.38 -11.68
N ASP A 61 -13.79 7.10 -12.71
CA ASP A 61 -12.75 6.60 -13.62
C ASP A 61 -11.36 6.82 -12.99
N GLU A 62 -11.01 5.94 -12.05
CA GLU A 62 -9.73 5.96 -11.34
C GLU A 62 -8.92 4.71 -11.63
N ASP A 63 -7.61 4.88 -11.80
CA ASP A 63 -6.70 3.74 -11.96
C ASP A 63 -6.74 2.82 -10.74
N TRP A 64 -7.10 1.55 -10.96
CA TRP A 64 -7.13 0.56 -9.89
C TRP A 64 -5.79 0.47 -9.14
N THR A 65 -4.68 0.50 -9.87
CA THR A 65 -3.35 0.31 -9.29
C THR A 65 -3.00 1.39 -8.28
N CYS A 66 -3.30 2.65 -8.59
CA CYS A 66 -3.05 3.79 -7.72
C CYS A 66 -3.85 3.66 -6.42
N GLU A 67 -5.17 3.53 -6.54
CA GLU A 67 -6.07 3.49 -5.39
C GLU A 67 -5.95 2.19 -4.57
N ALA A 68 -5.66 1.05 -5.20
CA ALA A 68 -5.39 -0.20 -4.50
C ALA A 68 -4.04 -0.18 -3.77
N ARG A 69 -2.99 0.42 -4.36
CA ARG A 69 -1.69 0.60 -3.68
C ARG A 69 -1.82 1.55 -2.50
N ARG A 70 -2.55 2.66 -2.66
CA ARG A 70 -2.85 3.60 -1.59
C ARG A 70 -3.60 2.91 -0.45
N TYR A 71 -4.65 2.13 -0.76
CA TYR A 71 -5.35 1.30 0.22
C TYR A 71 -4.40 0.33 0.91
N TYR A 72 -3.66 -0.47 0.11
CA TYR A 72 -2.78 -1.51 0.63
C TYR A 72 -1.77 -0.97 1.64
N PHE A 73 -0.96 0.04 1.27
CA PHE A 73 0.09 0.53 2.15
C PHE A 73 -0.43 1.30 3.34
N ASN A 74 -1.57 1.98 3.24
CA ASN A 74 -2.12 2.70 4.39
C ASN A 74 -2.87 1.79 5.38
N ILE A 75 -3.45 0.69 4.93
CA ILE A 75 -4.27 -0.21 5.76
C ILE A 75 -3.52 -1.50 6.10
N VAL A 76 -3.03 -2.23 5.10
CA VAL A 76 -2.40 -3.55 5.25
C VAL A 76 -0.90 -3.46 5.55
N GLY A 77 -0.19 -2.59 4.87
CA GLY A 77 1.24 -2.23 4.92
C GLY A 77 2.19 -3.17 5.66
N LYS A 78 2.19 -3.14 6.99
CA LYS A 78 3.12 -3.92 7.85
C LYS A 78 2.90 -5.44 7.85
N TYR A 79 1.81 -5.91 7.29
CA TYR A 79 1.42 -7.34 7.30
C TYR A 79 1.84 -8.09 6.03
N GLY A 80 2.91 -7.68 5.39
CA GLY A 80 3.41 -8.30 4.15
C GLY A 80 3.60 -9.82 4.25
N ALA A 81 4.16 -10.33 5.35
CA ALA A 81 4.34 -11.77 5.56
C ALA A 81 3.01 -12.54 5.60
N GLN A 82 1.97 -11.96 6.21
CA GLN A 82 0.64 -12.55 6.26
C GLN A 82 0.00 -12.56 4.86
N VAL A 83 0.13 -11.49 4.10
CA VAL A 83 -0.34 -11.44 2.70
C VAL A 83 0.38 -12.48 1.85
N GLN A 84 1.70 -12.63 1.97
CA GLN A 84 2.46 -13.68 1.27
C GLN A 84 1.95 -15.09 1.62
N ALA A 85 1.61 -15.34 2.88
CA ALA A 85 1.05 -16.63 3.30
C ALA A 85 -0.33 -16.88 2.66
N VAL A 86 -1.19 -15.86 2.58
CA VAL A 86 -2.50 -15.95 1.91
C VAL A 86 -2.34 -16.17 0.40
N LEU A 87 -1.46 -15.43 -0.27
CA LEU A 87 -1.18 -15.62 -1.70
C LEU A 87 -0.69 -17.05 -2.00
N LYS A 88 0.15 -17.61 -1.14
CA LYS A 88 0.61 -18.99 -1.26
C LYS A 88 -0.52 -20.01 -1.13
N LYS A 89 -1.48 -19.80 -0.22
CA LYS A 89 -2.66 -20.66 -0.09
C LYS A 89 -3.56 -20.54 -1.32
N ALA A 90 -3.82 -19.33 -1.79
CA ALA A 90 -4.64 -19.05 -2.96
C ALA A 90 -4.04 -19.59 -4.29
N ALA A 91 -2.72 -19.74 -4.37
CA ALA A 91 -2.04 -20.25 -5.57
C ALA A 91 -2.46 -21.68 -5.98
N GLY A 92 -3.04 -22.45 -5.06
CA GLY A 92 -3.61 -23.77 -5.34
C GLY A 92 -5.07 -23.76 -5.80
N LEU A 93 -5.72 -22.60 -5.85
CA LEU A 93 -7.12 -22.45 -6.22
C LEU A 93 -7.26 -22.05 -7.69
N ASP A 94 -8.23 -22.61 -8.37
CA ASP A 94 -8.56 -22.26 -9.76
C ASP A 94 -9.53 -21.07 -9.78
N ILE A 95 -9.00 -19.84 -9.67
CA ILE A 95 -9.77 -18.62 -9.51
C ILE A 95 -10.02 -17.97 -10.88
N GLU A 96 -11.31 -17.74 -11.22
CA GLU A 96 -11.73 -17.01 -12.42
C GLU A 96 -12.29 -15.63 -12.11
N LYS A 97 -12.71 -15.38 -10.85
CA LYS A 97 -13.24 -14.10 -10.40
C LYS A 97 -12.76 -13.78 -8.99
N ILE A 98 -12.46 -12.51 -8.73
CA ILE A 98 -12.18 -12.02 -7.39
C ILE A 98 -13.23 -10.96 -7.06
N CYS A 99 -13.91 -11.13 -5.93
CA CYS A 99 -14.96 -10.26 -5.44
C CYS A 99 -14.51 -9.63 -4.11
N PRO A 100 -13.86 -8.46 -4.13
CA PRO A 100 -13.52 -7.73 -2.92
C PRO A 100 -14.75 -7.08 -2.29
N LEU A 101 -14.68 -6.75 -0.99
CA LEU A 101 -15.75 -6.04 -0.29
C LEU A 101 -15.93 -4.58 -0.75
N HIS A 102 -14.88 -3.99 -1.32
CA HIS A 102 -14.91 -2.67 -1.92
C HIS A 102 -14.01 -2.60 -3.17
N GLY A 103 -14.39 -1.79 -4.14
CA GLY A 103 -13.79 -1.78 -5.47
C GLY A 103 -14.53 -2.67 -6.46
N PRO A 104 -14.05 -2.80 -7.70
CA PRO A 104 -14.70 -3.57 -8.76
C PRO A 104 -14.53 -5.08 -8.57
N ILE A 105 -15.46 -5.85 -9.14
CA ILE A 105 -15.26 -7.29 -9.36
C ILE A 105 -14.20 -7.46 -10.44
N LEU A 106 -13.19 -8.30 -10.17
CA LEU A 106 -12.08 -8.56 -11.08
C LEU A 106 -12.32 -9.89 -11.81
N THR A 107 -12.42 -9.84 -13.13
CA THR A 107 -12.75 -11.00 -13.99
C THR A 107 -11.75 -11.24 -15.10
N GLU A 108 -10.84 -10.30 -15.34
CA GLU A 108 -9.85 -10.37 -16.40
C GLU A 108 -8.46 -10.11 -15.85
N ASN A 109 -7.46 -10.73 -16.46
CA ASN A 109 -6.05 -10.52 -16.13
C ASN A 109 -5.73 -10.64 -14.61
N LEU A 110 -6.30 -11.63 -13.93
CA LEU A 110 -6.16 -11.80 -12.48
C LEU A 110 -4.70 -11.89 -12.03
N GLY A 111 -3.82 -12.42 -12.88
CA GLY A 111 -2.38 -12.46 -12.64
C GLY A 111 -1.78 -11.09 -12.35
N PHE A 112 -2.24 -10.03 -13.03
CA PHE A 112 -1.78 -8.67 -12.80
C PHE A 112 -2.03 -8.20 -11.35
N TYR A 113 -3.22 -8.43 -10.83
CA TYR A 113 -3.58 -8.05 -9.46
C TYR A 113 -2.80 -8.85 -8.41
N ILE A 114 -2.63 -10.15 -8.66
CA ILE A 114 -1.86 -11.06 -7.79
C ILE A 114 -0.38 -10.64 -7.77
N ASP A 115 0.20 -10.30 -8.93
CA ASP A 115 1.59 -9.83 -9.04
C ASP A 115 1.81 -8.50 -8.31
N LYS A 116 0.83 -7.56 -8.36
CA LYS A 116 0.89 -6.32 -7.58
C LYS A 116 0.93 -6.62 -6.08
N TYR A 117 0.02 -7.45 -5.59
CA TYR A 117 0.01 -7.84 -4.18
C TYR A 117 1.27 -8.58 -3.76
N ASN A 118 1.83 -9.43 -4.63
CA ASN A 118 3.11 -10.10 -4.38
C ASN A 118 4.27 -9.10 -4.27
N THR A 119 4.33 -8.11 -5.17
CA THR A 119 5.33 -7.03 -5.14
C THR A 119 5.22 -6.19 -3.87
N TRP A 120 4.01 -5.73 -3.53
CA TRP A 120 3.79 -4.88 -2.36
C TRP A 120 4.08 -5.62 -1.05
N SER A 121 3.60 -6.85 -0.91
CA SER A 121 3.76 -7.65 0.31
C SER A 121 5.17 -8.18 0.54
N SER A 122 5.99 -8.26 -0.50
CA SER A 122 7.43 -8.54 -0.41
C SER A 122 8.28 -7.27 -0.24
N TYR A 123 7.64 -6.10 -0.13
CA TYR A 123 8.30 -4.78 -0.01
C TYR A 123 9.26 -4.46 -1.16
N GLN A 124 9.01 -5.03 -2.34
CA GLN A 124 9.76 -4.66 -3.53
C GLN A 124 9.22 -3.35 -4.12
N PRO A 125 10.07 -2.49 -4.70
CA PRO A 125 9.58 -1.33 -5.44
C PRO A 125 8.79 -1.78 -6.65
N GLU A 126 7.74 -1.04 -6.97
CA GLU A 126 6.93 -1.30 -8.15
C GLU A 126 7.54 -0.69 -9.40
N ASP A 127 8.12 0.50 -9.25
CA ASP A 127 8.74 1.28 -10.31
C ASP A 127 10.18 1.69 -9.97
N GLU A 128 11.04 1.69 -10.97
CA GLU A 128 12.28 2.46 -10.88
C GLU A 128 11.97 3.95 -11.00
N GLY A 129 12.32 4.72 -9.98
CA GLY A 129 12.02 6.14 -9.93
C GLY A 129 12.42 6.76 -8.61
N ILE A 130 12.07 8.03 -8.44
CA ILE A 130 12.40 8.81 -7.26
C ILE A 130 11.17 9.52 -6.75
N LEU A 131 10.82 9.33 -5.48
CA LEU A 131 9.97 10.27 -4.77
C LEU A 131 10.84 11.35 -4.12
N VAL A 132 10.55 12.61 -4.39
CA VAL A 132 11.11 13.76 -3.66
C VAL A 132 10.02 14.28 -2.73
N ALA A 133 10.15 13.96 -1.44
CA ALA A 133 9.23 14.42 -0.39
C ALA A 133 9.82 15.63 0.34
N CYS A 134 9.06 16.71 0.47
CA CYS A 134 9.56 17.93 1.04
C CYS A 134 8.64 18.48 2.15
N ALA A 135 9.26 19.01 3.21
CA ALA A 135 8.59 19.79 4.26
C ALA A 135 9.33 21.11 4.47
N SER A 136 8.69 22.23 4.21
CA SER A 136 9.32 23.55 4.20
C SER A 136 8.46 24.61 4.89
N ILE A 137 9.05 25.35 5.84
CA ILE A 137 8.35 26.44 6.58
C ILE A 137 8.20 27.68 5.68
N HIS A 138 9.30 28.16 5.10
CA HIS A 138 9.36 29.43 4.36
C HIS A 138 9.56 29.25 2.86
N GLY A 139 9.42 28.03 2.33
CA GLY A 139 9.55 27.73 0.91
C GLY A 139 10.99 27.57 0.40
N ASN A 140 12.03 27.83 1.17
CA ASN A 140 13.41 27.72 0.69
C ASN A 140 13.82 26.24 0.46
N THR A 141 13.49 25.36 1.40
CA THR A 141 13.73 23.92 1.24
C THR A 141 12.87 23.37 0.10
N LYS A 142 11.63 23.85 -0.08
CA LYS A 142 10.77 23.48 -1.21
C LYS A 142 11.41 23.85 -2.55
N LYS A 143 11.89 25.08 -2.72
CA LYS A 143 12.60 25.52 -3.93
C LYS A 143 13.82 24.64 -4.25
N ALA A 144 14.59 24.24 -3.23
CA ALA A 144 15.73 23.36 -3.40
C ALA A 144 15.28 21.95 -3.84
N ALA A 145 14.21 21.43 -3.22
CA ALA A 145 13.62 20.14 -3.56
C ALA A 145 13.04 20.11 -5.00
N GLU A 146 12.33 21.16 -5.41
CA GLU A 146 11.81 21.33 -6.76
C GLU A 146 12.93 21.37 -7.79
N LEU A 147 14.00 22.15 -7.54
CA LEU A 147 15.17 22.21 -8.41
C LEU A 147 15.87 20.84 -8.53
N LEU A 148 15.95 20.09 -7.44
CA LEU A 148 16.50 18.75 -7.43
C LEU A 148 15.62 17.77 -8.24
N ALA A 149 14.31 17.84 -8.07
CA ALA A 149 13.36 17.03 -8.83
C ALA A 149 13.49 17.30 -10.34
N GLU A 150 13.59 18.56 -10.76
CA GLU A 150 13.79 18.92 -12.18
C GLU A 150 15.15 18.39 -12.73
N LYS A 151 16.20 18.44 -11.93
CA LYS A 151 17.50 17.84 -12.31
C LYS A 151 17.41 16.32 -12.49
N PHE A 152 16.69 15.63 -11.64
CA PHE A 152 16.45 14.18 -11.81
C PHE A 152 15.59 13.90 -13.04
N LYS A 153 14.51 14.64 -13.28
CA LYS A 153 13.69 14.50 -14.50
C LYS A 153 14.52 14.69 -15.78
N ALA A 154 15.45 15.63 -15.76
CA ALA A 154 16.35 15.87 -16.89
C ALA A 154 17.28 14.68 -17.23
N THR A 155 17.45 13.73 -16.30
CA THR A 155 18.19 12.48 -16.57
C THR A 155 17.33 11.38 -17.19
N GLY A 156 16.02 11.62 -17.40
CA GLY A 156 15.09 10.65 -17.92
C GLY A 156 14.47 9.69 -16.86
N VAL A 157 14.81 9.87 -15.58
CA VAL A 157 14.27 9.06 -14.48
C VAL A 157 12.84 9.52 -14.16
N LYS A 158 11.95 8.60 -13.79
CA LYS A 158 10.63 8.93 -13.26
C LYS A 158 10.78 9.67 -11.92
N VAL A 159 10.08 10.78 -11.74
CA VAL A 159 10.12 11.56 -10.50
C VAL A 159 8.71 11.96 -10.10
N ALA A 160 8.32 11.55 -8.90
CA ALA A 160 7.19 12.11 -8.17
C ALA A 160 7.69 13.18 -7.18
N PHE A 161 6.87 14.16 -6.89
CA PHE A 161 7.15 15.22 -5.93
C PHE A 161 5.96 15.40 -5.01
N THR A 162 6.20 15.48 -3.70
CA THR A 162 5.15 15.76 -2.72
C THR A 162 5.60 16.85 -1.74
N ASP A 163 4.70 17.81 -1.48
CA ASP A 163 4.82 18.81 -0.43
C ASP A 163 4.01 18.36 0.79
N LEU A 164 4.67 17.71 1.74
CA LEU A 164 4.07 17.17 2.96
C LEU A 164 3.31 18.21 3.81
N CYS A 165 3.48 19.51 3.53
CA CYS A 165 2.72 20.56 4.18
C CYS A 165 1.36 20.84 3.50
N ARG A 166 1.09 20.26 2.33
CA ARG A 166 -0.05 20.62 1.47
C ARG A 166 -0.77 19.42 0.88
N ASP A 167 0.00 18.41 0.48
CA ASP A 167 -0.49 17.25 -0.26
C ASP A 167 -1.02 16.17 0.70
N ASP A 168 -1.74 15.21 0.16
CA ASP A 168 -2.30 14.10 0.93
C ASP A 168 -1.19 13.17 1.44
N MET A 169 -1.19 12.92 2.75
CA MET A 169 -0.21 12.04 3.39
C MET A 169 -0.32 10.59 2.90
N ALA A 170 -1.53 10.12 2.60
CA ALA A 170 -1.72 8.74 2.14
C ALA A 170 -1.16 8.53 0.75
N GLU A 171 -1.23 9.54 -0.13
CA GLU A 171 -0.57 9.58 -1.43
C GLU A 171 0.96 9.58 -1.28
N ALA A 172 1.49 10.43 -0.40
CA ALA A 172 2.92 10.49 -0.14
C ALA A 172 3.48 9.14 0.35
N VAL A 173 2.74 8.44 1.21
CA VAL A 173 3.10 7.11 1.71
C VAL A 173 3.09 6.09 0.58
N GLU A 174 2.06 6.04 -0.25
CA GLU A 174 1.96 5.07 -1.33
C GLU A 174 3.08 5.26 -2.37
N ASP A 175 3.38 6.50 -2.74
CA ASP A 175 4.48 6.83 -3.65
C ASP A 175 5.86 6.47 -3.07
N ALA A 176 6.05 6.60 -1.76
CA ALA A 176 7.28 6.14 -1.11
C ALA A 176 7.48 4.62 -1.27
N PHE A 177 6.42 3.84 -1.18
CA PHE A 177 6.48 2.40 -1.40
C PHE A 177 6.54 2.02 -2.89
N ARG A 178 6.03 2.85 -3.78
CA ARG A 178 6.05 2.64 -5.22
C ARG A 178 7.45 2.68 -5.80
N TYR A 179 8.21 3.72 -5.48
CA TYR A 179 9.51 3.98 -6.08
C TYR A 179 10.67 3.34 -5.31
N ASP A 180 11.76 3.01 -6.05
CA ASP A 180 12.97 2.40 -5.47
C ASP A 180 13.86 3.40 -4.73
N ARG A 181 13.63 4.72 -4.88
CA ARG A 181 14.41 5.81 -4.28
C ARG A 181 13.52 6.85 -3.64
N LEU A 182 13.97 7.35 -2.49
CA LEU A 182 13.29 8.39 -1.73
C LEU A 182 14.30 9.50 -1.37
N VAL A 183 13.97 10.74 -1.68
CA VAL A 183 14.71 11.92 -1.24
C VAL A 183 13.86 12.69 -0.24
N LEU A 184 14.36 12.83 0.98
CA LEU A 184 13.71 13.54 2.09
C LEU A 184 14.32 14.93 2.20
N CYS A 185 13.51 15.96 1.93
CA CYS A 185 13.94 17.36 1.98
C CYS A 185 13.24 18.06 3.14
N ALA A 186 13.95 18.36 4.24
CA ALA A 186 13.36 18.95 5.42
C ALA A 186 14.21 20.11 5.97
N CYS A 187 13.54 21.06 6.60
CA CYS A 187 14.20 22.08 7.40
C CYS A 187 14.29 21.66 8.87
N THR A 188 15.33 22.15 9.53
CA THR A 188 15.45 22.04 10.98
C THR A 188 14.39 22.89 11.66
N TYR A 189 13.71 22.33 12.63
CA TYR A 189 12.71 22.98 13.47
C TYR A 189 12.94 22.57 14.92
N ASP A 190 13.07 23.54 15.81
CA ASP A 190 13.30 23.32 17.25
C ASP A 190 14.45 22.32 17.54
N GLY A 191 15.54 22.44 16.78
CA GLY A 191 16.70 21.53 16.88
C GLY A 191 16.51 20.12 16.32
N GLY A 192 15.31 19.79 15.84
CA GLY A 192 14.93 18.49 15.26
C GLY A 192 14.38 18.62 13.85
N ILE A 193 13.56 17.65 13.49
CA ILE A 193 12.91 17.60 12.16
C ILE A 193 11.60 18.41 12.17
N PHE A 194 11.25 19.01 11.04
CA PHE A 194 9.98 19.74 10.90
C PHE A 194 8.78 18.78 10.92
N PRO A 195 7.73 19.06 11.74
CA PRO A 195 6.66 18.09 12.04
C PRO A 195 6.00 17.38 10.86
N PRO A 196 5.67 18.00 9.70
CA PRO A 196 5.09 17.25 8.59
C PRO A 196 6.01 16.14 8.05
N MET A 197 7.33 16.33 8.10
CA MET A 197 8.28 15.27 7.74
C MET A 197 8.37 14.21 8.84
N GLU A 198 8.31 14.61 10.11
CA GLU A 198 8.29 13.65 11.23
C GLU A 198 7.06 12.73 11.15
N ASP A 199 5.89 13.28 10.85
CA ASP A 199 4.66 12.52 10.67
C ASP A 199 4.77 11.55 9.51
N PHE A 200 5.29 11.98 8.36
CA PHE A 200 5.55 11.11 7.22
C PHE A 200 6.48 9.94 7.57
N LEU A 201 7.59 10.21 8.27
CA LEU A 201 8.52 9.16 8.71
C LEU A 201 7.88 8.21 9.71
N HIS A 202 7.00 8.71 10.59
CA HIS A 202 6.22 7.88 11.50
C HIS A 202 5.32 6.91 10.73
N HIS A 203 4.61 7.38 9.71
CA HIS A 203 3.81 6.54 8.83
C HIS A 203 4.66 5.47 8.13
N LEU A 204 5.78 5.84 7.55
CA LEU A 204 6.67 4.89 6.88
C LEU A 204 7.18 3.80 7.85
N LYS A 205 7.61 4.21 9.04
CA LYS A 205 8.06 3.28 10.10
C LYS A 205 6.94 2.33 10.55
N ALA A 206 5.73 2.85 10.77
CA ALA A 206 4.58 2.08 11.21
C ALA A 206 4.15 1.02 10.18
N LYS A 207 4.51 1.20 8.90
CA LYS A 207 4.18 0.31 7.78
C LYS A 207 5.37 -0.56 7.32
N ALA A 208 6.43 -0.63 8.14
CA ALA A 208 7.63 -1.43 7.87
C ALA A 208 8.35 -1.06 6.56
N TYR A 209 8.44 0.24 6.24
CA TYR A 209 9.14 0.74 5.07
C TYR A 209 10.58 0.22 4.99
N GLN A 210 10.94 -0.37 3.87
CA GLN A 210 12.23 -1.04 3.68
C GLN A 210 12.56 -1.21 2.19
N ASN A 211 13.76 -1.72 1.90
CA ASN A 211 14.25 -2.06 0.55
C ASN A 211 14.28 -0.87 -0.42
N ARG A 212 14.56 0.33 0.09
CA ARG A 212 14.68 1.56 -0.72
C ARG A 212 16.01 2.27 -0.47
N LYS A 213 16.49 3.00 -1.48
CA LYS A 213 17.63 3.91 -1.32
C LYS A 213 17.12 5.27 -0.87
N ILE A 214 17.71 5.82 0.20
CA ILE A 214 17.28 7.09 0.79
C ILE A 214 18.41 8.10 0.70
N ALA A 215 18.06 9.34 0.35
CA ALA A 215 18.93 10.49 0.41
C ALA A 215 18.26 11.63 1.22
N PHE A 216 19.07 12.46 1.84
CA PHE A 216 18.60 13.57 2.69
C PHE A 216 19.08 14.90 2.14
N VAL A 217 18.20 15.90 2.19
CA VAL A 217 18.50 17.30 1.95
C VAL A 217 17.99 18.08 3.16
N GLU A 218 18.90 18.62 3.94
CA GLU A 218 18.55 19.37 5.13
C GLU A 218 18.95 20.84 5.05
N ASN A 219 18.21 21.70 5.74
CA ASN A 219 18.46 23.12 5.84
C ASN A 219 18.15 23.60 7.27
N GLY A 220 18.89 24.57 7.76
CA GLY A 220 18.67 25.16 9.08
C GLY A 220 19.36 26.52 9.21
N SER A 221 18.73 27.45 9.94
CA SER A 221 19.23 28.82 10.10
C SER A 221 20.52 28.90 10.94
N TRP A 222 20.61 28.10 12.01
CA TRP A 222 21.79 28.03 12.87
C TRP A 222 22.64 26.80 12.59
N ALA A 223 21.99 25.66 12.48
CA ALA A 223 22.62 24.41 12.12
C ALA A 223 21.61 23.49 11.43
N PRO A 224 22.00 22.77 10.38
CA PRO A 224 21.18 21.70 9.81
C PRO A 224 21.25 20.48 10.75
N THR A 225 20.13 20.12 11.38
CA THR A 225 20.03 19.01 12.34
C THR A 225 18.83 18.09 12.10
N ALA A 226 18.10 18.33 11.01
CA ALA A 226 16.88 17.56 10.69
C ALA A 226 17.16 16.08 10.34
N ALA A 227 18.38 15.75 9.88
CA ALA A 227 18.76 14.41 9.46
C ALA A 227 19.58 13.63 10.50
N ARG A 228 19.58 14.06 11.78
CA ARG A 228 20.33 13.43 12.88
C ARG A 228 19.53 12.36 13.60
#